data_532257859ba876718c0db644ba8925c3
#
_entry.id   532257859ba876718c0db644ba8925c3
#
_cell.length_a   1.000
_cell.length_b   1.000
_cell.length_c   1.000
_cell.angle_alpha   90.00
_cell.angle_beta   90.00
_cell.angle_gamma   90.00
#
_symmetry.space_group_name_H-M   'P 1'
#
loop_
_entity.id
_entity.type
_entity.pdbx_description
1 polymer ?
#
loop_
_entity_poly.entity_id
_entity_poly.type
_entity_poly.pdbx_seq_one_letter_code
_entity_poly.pdbx_strand_id
1 'polypeptide(L)'
;MTQPAEVPVVGDVCAVCGKPLPARAGRSGRSSLYCSAACRQKAYRQRHGPEESGVEGLIEDIARQVKELAPQPPSVLYSGASELSSAVARLRRVARLARDTAKESVTPAAVTQPGTGPLLTETDFAALTESHRREIQVHCYRMTGSYDDAEDLVQETFLRAWRARDAFEGRAGARTWLYRIATNACLDFQRRTARRPQRYEPVPGMNHGTGEPPARVTWLQPYPDDELPSPDEQPEAAALSRETLELVFLAALQHLPPRQRAVLILRDVLGLTAAETAEALGLTVASANSALQRARPTLRDHLPARRADWTAAGPTRAQRAVLQRYMSAAEQLDLAAMTDLLAQDVTLTMPPNPFWFTGRDALLDFLRPTLDPASPMFFGHWRHLPARANGLLAAGGYVRRPGTNVHRAQVLDVLRFDADDRIVEITSFEPHLFPAFGLPLRL
;
A
#
# COMPACT_ATOMS: atom_id res chain seq x y z
N MET A 1 9.28 65.68 -15.98
CA MET A 1 8.70 64.53 -16.71
C MET A 1 9.12 63.29 -15.98
N THR A 2 8.26 62.87 -15.11
CA THR A 2 8.44 61.66 -14.21
C THR A 2 7.82 60.48 -14.93
N GLN A 3 8.63 59.43 -15.19
CA GLN A 3 8.14 58.14 -15.71
C GLN A 3 7.28 57.42 -14.63
N PRO A 4 6.17 56.80 -15.01
CA PRO A 4 5.39 55.99 -14.08
C PRO A 4 6.09 54.64 -13.84
N ALA A 5 6.15 54.22 -12.58
CA ALA A 5 6.64 52.92 -12.15
C ALA A 5 5.77 51.80 -12.74
N GLU A 6 6.38 50.84 -13.40
CA GLU A 6 5.75 49.62 -13.86
C GLU A 6 5.28 48.77 -12.65
N VAL A 7 3.99 48.50 -12.62
CA VAL A 7 3.37 47.55 -11.68
C VAL A 7 3.75 46.11 -12.12
N PRO A 8 4.31 45.27 -11.25
CA PRO A 8 4.67 43.90 -11.64
C PRO A 8 3.41 43.11 -11.98
N VAL A 9 3.39 42.52 -13.16
CA VAL A 9 2.34 41.63 -13.64
C VAL A 9 2.33 40.36 -12.76
N VAL A 10 1.27 40.20 -12.03
CA VAL A 10 0.98 39.01 -11.22
C VAL A 10 0.76 37.84 -12.21
N GLY A 11 1.76 36.98 -12.43
CA GLY A 11 1.58 35.82 -13.32
C GLY A 11 2.81 34.95 -13.59
N ASP A 12 4.01 35.36 -13.25
CA ASP A 12 5.23 34.68 -13.71
C ASP A 12 5.94 33.84 -12.62
N VAL A 13 5.38 33.68 -11.44
CA VAL A 13 5.97 32.91 -10.34
C VAL A 13 5.01 31.88 -9.81
N CYS A 14 5.54 30.74 -9.38
CA CYS A 14 4.79 29.64 -8.80
C CYS A 14 4.12 30.07 -7.48
N ALA A 15 2.82 29.86 -7.38
CA ALA A 15 2.01 30.21 -6.20
C ALA A 15 2.39 29.47 -4.90
N VAL A 16 3.26 28.45 -4.97
CA VAL A 16 3.66 27.63 -3.81
C VAL A 16 5.11 27.86 -3.38
N CYS A 17 6.04 28.02 -4.31
CA CYS A 17 7.47 28.12 -3.99
C CYS A 17 8.13 29.40 -4.46
N GLY A 18 7.40 30.33 -5.12
CA GLY A 18 7.92 31.61 -5.61
C GLY A 18 8.90 31.52 -6.78
N LYS A 19 9.23 30.32 -7.28
CA LYS A 19 10.13 30.14 -8.42
C LYS A 19 9.47 30.61 -9.72
N PRO A 20 10.25 31.14 -10.70
CA PRO A 20 9.72 31.50 -12.02
C PRO A 20 9.02 30.30 -12.68
N LEU A 21 7.90 30.59 -13.35
CA LEU A 21 7.22 29.56 -14.14
C LEU A 21 7.96 29.32 -15.46
N PRO A 22 8.01 28.08 -15.98
CA PRO A 22 8.68 27.78 -17.25
C PRO A 22 8.03 28.54 -18.40
N ALA A 23 8.88 29.15 -19.24
CA ALA A 23 8.45 29.92 -20.41
C ALA A 23 7.63 29.05 -21.38
N ARG A 24 6.53 29.57 -21.89
CA ARG A 24 5.64 28.86 -22.81
C ARG A 24 6.23 28.75 -24.21
N ALA A 25 6.38 27.54 -24.70
CA ALA A 25 6.53 27.26 -26.11
C ALA A 25 5.12 27.09 -26.75
N GLY A 26 4.59 28.15 -27.33
CA GLY A 26 3.64 28.17 -28.44
C GLY A 26 2.35 27.33 -28.40
N ARG A 27 1.60 27.22 -27.27
CA ARG A 27 0.22 26.66 -27.29
C ARG A 27 -0.73 27.48 -26.43
N SER A 28 -1.90 27.85 -27.03
CA SER A 28 -3.03 28.50 -26.36
C SER A 28 -3.66 27.58 -25.31
N GLY A 29 -3.60 27.96 -24.04
CA GLY A 29 -4.21 27.25 -22.91
C GLY A 29 -4.09 28.05 -21.61
N ARG A 30 -4.90 27.78 -20.57
CA ARG A 30 -4.87 28.47 -19.25
C ARG A 30 -3.46 28.50 -18.65
N SER A 31 -3.07 29.65 -18.06
CA SER A 31 -1.78 29.84 -17.39
C SER A 31 -1.59 28.84 -16.25
N SER A 32 -0.43 28.17 -16.21
CA SER A 32 -0.04 27.32 -15.11
C SER A 32 0.25 28.19 -13.88
N LEU A 33 -0.35 27.89 -12.75
CA LEU A 33 -0.09 28.57 -11.47
C LEU A 33 1.07 27.93 -10.71
N TYR A 34 1.63 26.82 -11.20
CA TYR A 34 2.62 25.99 -10.48
C TYR A 34 3.77 25.59 -11.39
N CYS A 35 5.00 25.65 -10.88
CA CYS A 35 6.22 25.31 -11.63
C CYS A 35 6.43 23.80 -11.82
N SER A 36 5.76 22.95 -11.03
CA SER A 36 5.89 21.47 -11.08
C SER A 36 4.64 20.78 -10.58
N ALA A 37 4.53 19.48 -10.86
CA ALA A 37 3.48 18.61 -10.32
C ALA A 37 3.51 18.59 -8.77
N ALA A 38 4.71 18.58 -8.17
CA ALA A 38 4.89 18.63 -6.72
C ALA A 38 4.31 19.91 -6.09
N CYS A 39 4.53 21.08 -6.72
CA CYS A 39 3.95 22.34 -6.25
C CYS A 39 2.43 22.37 -6.44
N ARG A 40 1.90 21.78 -7.50
CA ARG A 40 0.45 21.62 -7.70
C ARG A 40 -0.16 20.74 -6.61
N GLN A 41 0.49 19.64 -6.29
CA GLN A 41 0.04 18.71 -5.25
C GLN A 41 0.12 19.34 -3.85
N LYS A 42 1.18 20.11 -3.57
CA LYS A 42 1.31 20.88 -2.31
C LYS A 42 0.21 21.92 -2.17
N ALA A 43 -0.11 22.68 -3.23
CA ALA A 43 -1.21 23.64 -3.25
C ALA A 43 -2.58 22.96 -3.11
N TYR A 44 -2.74 21.76 -3.68
CA TYR A 44 -3.95 20.96 -3.51
C TYR A 44 -4.11 20.51 -2.05
N ARG A 45 -3.03 20.01 -1.43
CA ARG A 45 -3.01 19.63 -0.01
C ARG A 45 -3.29 20.82 0.93
N GLN A 46 -2.80 22.02 0.59
CA GLN A 46 -3.05 23.24 1.37
C GLN A 46 -4.50 23.76 1.25
N ARG A 47 -5.17 23.53 0.09
CA ARG A 47 -6.55 23.96 -0.15
C ARG A 47 -7.60 22.91 0.25
N HIS A 48 -7.22 21.63 0.27
CA HIS A 48 -8.09 20.50 0.55
C HIS A 48 -7.52 19.61 1.66
N GLY A 49 -6.56 20.16 2.46
CA GLY A 49 -6.21 19.55 3.74
C GLY A 49 -7.50 19.42 4.57
N PRO A 50 -7.61 18.39 5.42
CA PRO A 50 -8.78 18.24 6.25
C PRO A 50 -9.00 19.56 6.99
N GLU A 51 -10.21 20.12 6.90
CA GLU A 51 -10.70 21.01 7.92
C GLU A 51 -10.36 20.37 9.26
N GLU A 52 -9.77 21.13 10.17
CA GLU A 52 -9.38 20.69 11.51
C GLU A 52 -10.62 20.25 12.31
N SER A 53 -11.18 19.13 11.93
CA SER A 53 -11.92 18.31 12.87
C SER A 53 -10.85 17.69 13.75
N GLY A 54 -10.61 18.25 14.91
CA GLY A 54 -9.66 17.76 15.89
C GLY A 54 -9.93 16.27 16.17
N VAL A 55 -9.02 15.60 16.87
CA VAL A 55 -9.17 14.18 17.28
C VAL A 55 -10.58 13.88 17.80
N GLU A 56 -11.17 14.82 18.53
CA GLU A 56 -12.53 14.75 19.07
C GLU A 56 -13.60 14.65 17.97
N GLY A 57 -13.54 15.47 16.92
CA GLY A 57 -14.47 15.40 15.80
C GLY A 57 -14.37 14.13 14.98
N LEU A 58 -13.16 13.54 14.85
CA LEU A 58 -12.97 12.23 14.23
C LEU A 58 -13.54 11.09 15.07
N ILE A 59 -13.43 11.19 16.41
CA ILE A 59 -14.00 10.20 17.33
C ILE A 59 -15.53 10.27 17.29
N GLU A 60 -16.11 11.47 17.29
CA GLU A 60 -17.57 11.67 17.20
C GLU A 60 -18.12 11.15 15.87
N ASP A 61 -17.40 11.38 14.75
CA ASP A 61 -17.78 10.88 13.42
C ASP A 61 -17.77 9.34 13.36
N ILE A 62 -16.74 8.71 13.92
CA ILE A 62 -16.66 7.24 14.06
C ILE A 62 -17.80 6.72 14.94
N ALA A 63 -18.08 7.35 16.07
CA ALA A 63 -19.15 6.92 16.97
C ALA A 63 -20.53 7.03 16.31
N ARG A 64 -20.76 8.06 15.50
CA ARG A 64 -21.97 8.21 14.70
C ARG A 64 -22.08 7.11 13.66
N GLN A 65 -21.02 6.87 12.86
CA GLN A 65 -20.98 5.81 11.84
C GLN A 65 -21.21 4.43 12.44
N VAL A 66 -20.66 4.12 13.61
CA VAL A 66 -20.91 2.85 14.31
C VAL A 66 -22.40 2.70 14.68
N LYS A 67 -23.06 3.77 15.13
CA LYS A 67 -24.51 3.75 15.46
C LYS A 67 -25.35 3.56 14.19
N GLU A 68 -24.94 4.15 13.07
CA GLU A 68 -25.63 4.04 11.79
C GLU A 68 -25.46 2.65 11.14
N LEU A 69 -24.47 1.85 11.55
CA LEU A 69 -24.29 0.46 11.14
C LEU A 69 -25.30 -0.51 11.79
N ALA A 70 -26.00 -0.11 12.83
CA ALA A 70 -26.99 -0.96 13.50
C ALA A 70 -28.24 -1.15 12.62
N PRO A 71 -28.96 -2.21 12.67
CA PRO A 71 -29.24 -3.30 11.74
C PRO A 71 -29.58 -2.82 10.32
N GLN A 72 -28.64 -2.95 9.40
CA GLN A 72 -28.75 -2.59 7.99
C GLN A 72 -28.64 -3.84 7.09
N PRO A 73 -29.21 -3.82 5.87
CA PRO A 73 -28.98 -4.89 4.89
C PRO A 73 -27.47 -5.09 4.58
N PRO A 74 -27.02 -6.30 4.24
CA PRO A 74 -25.59 -6.62 4.07
C PRO A 74 -24.81 -5.68 3.13
N SER A 75 -25.44 -5.18 2.07
CA SER A 75 -24.81 -4.24 1.12
C SER A 75 -24.55 -2.86 1.71
N VAL A 76 -25.48 -2.36 2.53
CA VAL A 76 -25.35 -1.08 3.23
C VAL A 76 -24.36 -1.23 4.39
N LEU A 77 -24.40 -2.39 5.06
CA LEU A 77 -23.44 -2.74 6.11
C LEU A 77 -22.00 -2.75 5.57
N TYR A 78 -21.77 -3.33 4.38
CA TYR A 78 -20.45 -3.34 3.76
C TYR A 78 -19.91 -1.93 3.50
N SER A 79 -20.73 -1.07 2.88
CA SER A 79 -20.27 0.29 2.57
C SER A 79 -20.10 1.15 3.82
N GLY A 80 -20.96 0.99 4.83
CA GLY A 80 -20.80 1.65 6.12
C GLY A 80 -19.55 1.17 6.88
N ALA A 81 -19.26 -0.14 6.84
CA ALA A 81 -18.05 -0.70 7.43
C ALA A 81 -16.78 -0.19 6.72
N SER A 82 -16.82 -0.02 5.40
CA SER A 82 -15.71 0.53 4.61
C SER A 82 -15.45 2.02 4.93
N GLU A 83 -16.51 2.82 5.09
CA GLU A 83 -16.42 4.22 5.52
C GLU A 83 -15.87 4.33 6.96
N LEU A 84 -16.35 3.48 7.86
CA LEU A 84 -15.86 3.39 9.23
C LEU A 84 -14.38 3.01 9.28
N SER A 85 -13.96 2.03 8.48
CA SER A 85 -12.55 1.62 8.38
C SER A 85 -11.66 2.77 7.92
N SER A 86 -12.12 3.54 6.92
CA SER A 86 -11.42 4.74 6.43
C SER A 86 -11.35 5.86 7.50
N ALA A 87 -12.40 6.03 8.31
CA ALA A 87 -12.42 6.99 9.40
C ALA A 87 -11.46 6.58 10.54
N VAL A 88 -11.43 5.28 10.87
CA VAL A 88 -10.49 4.70 11.85
C VAL A 88 -9.04 4.82 11.39
N ALA A 89 -8.76 4.61 10.09
CA ALA A 89 -7.42 4.79 9.53
C ALA A 89 -6.95 6.26 9.65
N ARG A 90 -7.84 7.23 9.37
CA ARG A 90 -7.56 8.66 9.58
C ARG A 90 -7.27 8.97 11.05
N LEU A 91 -8.09 8.48 11.98
CA LEU A 91 -7.88 8.66 13.41
C LEU A 91 -6.54 8.07 13.87
N ARG A 92 -6.19 6.87 13.39
CA ARG A 92 -4.88 6.25 13.67
C ARG A 92 -3.72 7.13 13.17
N ARG A 93 -3.85 7.72 11.98
CA ARG A 93 -2.82 8.63 11.44
C ARG A 93 -2.65 9.87 12.33
N VAL A 94 -3.75 10.54 12.71
CA VAL A 94 -3.71 11.72 13.59
C VAL A 94 -3.16 11.38 14.97
N ALA A 95 -3.58 10.25 15.55
CA ALA A 95 -3.08 9.78 16.84
C ALA A 95 -1.58 9.45 16.81
N ARG A 96 -1.06 8.93 15.69
CA ARG A 96 0.38 8.70 15.50
C ARG A 96 1.15 10.01 15.43
N LEU A 97 0.68 10.97 14.62
CA LEU A 97 1.29 12.30 14.53
C LEU A 97 1.32 13.00 15.90
N ALA A 98 0.23 12.95 16.66
CA ALA A 98 0.16 13.52 18.00
C ALA A 98 1.12 12.82 18.98
N ARG A 99 1.26 11.48 18.90
CA ARG A 99 2.22 10.72 19.70
C ARG A 99 3.66 11.09 19.36
N ASP A 100 3.96 11.29 18.08
CA ASP A 100 5.32 11.56 17.62
C ASP A 100 5.72 12.99 17.94
N THR A 101 4.83 13.98 17.85
CA THR A 101 5.03 15.34 18.36
C THR A 101 5.18 15.38 19.89
N ALA A 102 4.46 14.56 20.65
CA ALA A 102 4.62 14.46 22.10
C ALA A 102 5.98 13.84 22.51
N LYS A 103 6.56 12.96 21.67
CA LYS A 103 7.92 12.42 21.89
C LYS A 103 9.02 13.43 21.60
N GLU A 104 8.80 14.39 20.71
CA GLU A 104 9.77 15.46 20.42
C GLU A 104 9.88 16.49 21.56
N SER A 105 8.89 16.57 22.43
CA SER A 105 8.90 17.49 23.59
C SER A 105 9.67 16.94 24.83
N VAL A 106 10.14 15.70 24.80
CA VAL A 106 10.99 15.13 25.86
C VAL A 106 12.44 15.33 25.51
N THR A 107 13.07 16.35 26.06
CA THR A 107 14.50 16.66 25.95
C THR A 107 15.34 15.48 26.48
N PRO A 108 16.24 14.90 25.67
CA PRO A 108 17.13 13.86 26.19
C PRO A 108 18.25 14.48 27.02
N ALA A 109 18.44 13.91 28.19
CA ALA A 109 19.59 14.21 29.06
C ALA A 109 20.89 13.85 28.31
N ALA A 110 21.86 14.73 28.48
CA ALA A 110 23.20 14.65 27.89
C ALA A 110 23.90 13.34 28.21
N VAL A 111 24.37 12.62 27.18
CA VAL A 111 25.37 11.56 27.31
C VAL A 111 26.62 11.99 26.54
N THR A 112 27.71 11.98 27.25
CA THR A 112 29.06 12.50 26.96
C THR A 112 29.86 11.54 26.09
N GLN A 113 30.33 12.00 24.94
CA GLN A 113 31.66 11.91 24.25
C GLN A 113 32.34 10.56 23.86
N PRO A 114 33.42 10.63 23.00
CA PRO A 114 33.31 10.49 21.54
C PRO A 114 34.22 9.37 20.98
N GLY A 115 33.87 8.81 19.85
CA GLY A 115 34.75 8.05 18.97
C GLY A 115 34.89 8.79 17.63
N THR A 116 36.11 9.12 17.25
CA THR A 116 36.52 9.82 16.03
C THR A 116 36.38 8.90 14.80
N GLY A 117 35.16 8.77 14.25
CA GLY A 117 34.92 8.30 12.90
C GLY A 117 34.35 9.46 12.07
N PRO A 118 34.32 9.39 10.73
CA PRO A 118 33.70 10.45 9.93
C PRO A 118 32.22 10.56 10.29
N LEU A 119 31.89 11.61 11.03
CA LEU A 119 30.53 11.96 11.38
C LEU A 119 29.74 12.18 10.08
N LEU A 120 28.69 11.40 9.85
CA LEU A 120 27.73 11.67 8.77
C LEU A 120 27.13 13.05 9.01
N THR A 121 27.44 14.00 8.13
CA THR A 121 26.84 15.32 8.20
C THR A 121 25.33 15.23 7.94
N GLU A 122 24.58 16.24 8.29
CA GLU A 122 23.14 16.31 8.00
C GLU A 122 22.85 16.16 6.49
N THR A 123 23.69 16.77 5.65
CA THR A 123 23.58 16.67 4.19
C THR A 123 23.88 15.25 3.69
N ASP A 124 24.92 14.59 4.22
CA ASP A 124 25.25 13.21 3.85
C ASP A 124 24.14 12.24 4.29
N PHE A 125 23.56 12.45 5.47
CA PHE A 125 22.47 11.64 5.96
C PHE A 125 21.18 11.85 5.13
N ALA A 126 20.87 13.07 4.72
CA ALA A 126 19.72 13.36 3.84
C ALA A 126 19.88 12.66 2.48
N ALA A 127 21.07 12.71 1.89
CA ALA A 127 21.37 12.00 0.64
C ALA A 127 21.28 10.48 0.80
N LEU A 128 21.79 9.94 1.91
CA LEU A 128 21.71 8.53 2.24
C LEU A 128 20.27 8.05 2.38
N THR A 129 19.43 8.80 3.10
CA THR A 129 18.03 8.44 3.31
C THR A 129 17.21 8.50 2.01
N GLU A 130 17.46 9.50 1.17
CA GLU A 130 16.79 9.62 -0.12
C GLU A 130 17.16 8.47 -1.06
N SER A 131 18.46 8.12 -1.15
CA SER A 131 18.94 7.04 -2.02
C SER A 131 18.44 5.65 -1.61
N HIS A 132 18.19 5.41 -0.32
CA HIS A 132 17.78 4.10 0.20
C HIS A 132 16.28 4.01 0.58
N ARG A 133 15.52 5.11 0.47
CA ARG A 133 14.13 5.17 0.95
C ARG A 133 13.26 4.07 0.37
N ARG A 134 13.27 3.92 -0.96
CA ARG A 134 12.40 2.96 -1.67
C ARG A 134 12.75 1.51 -1.31
N GLU A 135 14.04 1.15 -1.24
CA GLU A 135 14.44 -0.21 -0.91
C GLU A 135 14.14 -0.57 0.57
N ILE A 136 14.27 0.38 1.49
CA ILE A 136 13.90 0.18 2.91
C ILE A 136 12.37 0.06 3.04
N GLN A 137 11.60 0.81 2.27
CA GLN A 137 10.13 0.70 2.25
C GLN A 137 9.68 -0.69 1.76
N VAL A 138 10.26 -1.17 0.66
CA VAL A 138 10.04 -2.53 0.16
C VAL A 138 10.42 -3.58 1.20
N HIS A 139 11.52 -3.40 1.92
CA HIS A 139 11.91 -4.32 2.99
C HIS A 139 10.90 -4.33 4.15
N CYS A 140 10.48 -3.16 4.64
CA CYS A 140 9.45 -3.04 5.67
C CYS A 140 8.12 -3.66 5.22
N TYR A 141 7.76 -3.47 3.95
CA TYR A 141 6.56 -4.07 3.38
C TYR A 141 6.64 -5.61 3.32
N ARG A 142 7.77 -6.21 2.91
CA ARG A 142 7.97 -7.67 3.00
C ARG A 142 7.82 -8.19 4.42
N MET A 143 8.32 -7.43 5.38
CA MET A 143 8.22 -7.79 6.80
C MET A 143 6.79 -7.71 7.33
N THR A 144 5.97 -6.77 6.89
CA THR A 144 4.66 -6.47 7.47
C THR A 144 3.48 -6.95 6.62
N GLY A 145 3.62 -6.98 5.29
CA GLY A 145 2.53 -7.21 4.34
C GLY A 145 1.54 -6.03 4.26
N SER A 146 1.89 -4.87 4.80
CA SER A 146 1.03 -3.69 4.85
C SER A 146 1.80 -2.47 4.37
N TYR A 147 1.24 -1.79 3.36
CA TYR A 147 1.84 -0.57 2.80
C TYR A 147 1.89 0.56 3.83
N ASP A 148 0.78 0.79 4.54
CA ASP A 148 0.70 1.84 5.57
C ASP A 148 1.70 1.60 6.70
N ASP A 149 1.80 0.35 7.20
CA ASP A 149 2.77 0.03 8.27
C ASP A 149 4.22 0.15 7.76
N ALA A 150 4.47 -0.18 6.49
CA ALA A 150 5.79 -0.04 5.90
C ALA A 150 6.22 1.43 5.79
N GLU A 151 5.30 2.33 5.39
CA GLU A 151 5.57 3.76 5.33
C GLU A 151 5.95 4.32 6.71
N ASP A 152 5.21 3.95 7.75
CA ASP A 152 5.52 4.33 9.13
C ASP A 152 6.87 3.79 9.60
N LEU A 153 7.19 2.53 9.25
CA LEU A 153 8.44 1.89 9.65
C LEU A 153 9.66 2.44 8.92
N VAL A 154 9.51 2.95 7.72
CA VAL A 154 10.57 3.71 7.03
C VAL A 154 10.90 4.97 7.81
N GLN A 155 9.90 5.73 8.24
CA GLN A 155 10.12 6.93 9.05
C GLN A 155 10.80 6.59 10.38
N GLU A 156 10.31 5.58 11.09
CA GLU A 156 10.93 5.10 12.34
C GLU A 156 12.37 4.63 12.13
N THR A 157 12.64 3.95 10.99
CA THR A 157 13.99 3.49 10.63
C THR A 157 14.94 4.67 10.49
N PHE A 158 14.55 5.69 9.74
CA PHE A 158 15.40 6.86 9.54
C PHE A 158 15.56 7.71 10.81
N LEU A 159 14.55 7.79 11.64
CA LEU A 159 14.67 8.42 12.96
C LEU A 159 15.67 7.67 13.87
N ARG A 160 15.61 6.34 13.89
CA ARG A 160 16.60 5.52 14.65
C ARG A 160 17.99 5.64 14.05
N ALA A 161 18.11 5.64 12.72
CA ALA A 161 19.36 5.83 12.03
C ALA A 161 19.97 7.21 12.35
N TRP A 162 19.19 8.28 12.31
CA TRP A 162 19.63 9.62 12.70
C TRP A 162 20.17 9.68 14.12
N ARG A 163 19.48 9.07 15.08
CA ARG A 163 19.93 9.02 16.49
C ARG A 163 21.19 8.19 16.68
N ALA A 164 21.42 7.22 15.82
CA ALA A 164 22.57 6.32 15.88
C ALA A 164 23.72 6.70 14.91
N ARG A 165 23.61 7.85 14.19
CA ARG A 165 24.56 8.23 13.13
C ARG A 165 25.99 8.42 13.65
N ASP A 166 26.13 8.91 14.87
CA ASP A 166 27.45 9.15 15.50
C ASP A 166 28.18 7.82 15.84
N ALA A 167 27.42 6.72 15.95
CA ALA A 167 27.97 5.38 16.16
C ALA A 167 28.15 4.59 14.84
N PHE A 168 27.90 5.22 13.69
CA PHE A 168 28.12 4.60 12.38
C PHE A 168 29.61 4.64 12.03
N GLU A 169 30.32 3.54 12.23
CA GLU A 169 31.77 3.42 12.01
C GLU A 169 32.14 3.10 10.55
N GLY A 170 31.18 2.97 9.63
CA GLY A 170 31.42 2.64 8.21
C GLY A 170 31.94 1.21 7.96
N ARG A 171 32.10 0.37 9.00
CA ARG A 171 32.57 -1.02 8.86
C ARG A 171 31.62 -1.90 8.06
N ALA A 172 30.31 -1.74 8.27
CA ALA A 172 29.30 -2.29 7.40
C ALA A 172 28.84 -1.19 6.43
N GLY A 173 28.60 -1.51 5.16
CA GLY A 173 28.06 -0.54 4.21
C GLY A 173 26.79 0.10 4.77
N ALA A 174 26.56 1.39 4.47
CA ALA A 174 25.40 2.13 4.95
C ALA A 174 24.07 1.41 4.68
N ARG A 175 23.98 0.73 3.55
CA ARG A 175 22.85 -0.11 3.16
C ARG A 175 22.59 -1.23 4.18
N THR A 176 23.60 -2.01 4.55
CA THR A 176 23.46 -3.11 5.52
C THR A 176 23.08 -2.59 6.91
N TRP A 177 23.65 -1.44 7.30
CA TRP A 177 23.32 -0.76 8.55
C TRP A 177 21.86 -0.32 8.60
N LEU A 178 21.31 0.27 7.52
CA LEU A 178 19.91 0.65 7.42
C LEU A 178 18.99 -0.57 7.46
N TYR A 179 19.32 -1.66 6.74
CA TYR A 179 18.54 -2.90 6.81
C TYR A 179 18.51 -3.52 8.22
N ARG A 180 19.60 -3.45 8.98
CA ARG A 180 19.62 -3.88 10.37
C ARG A 180 18.65 -3.07 11.22
N ILE A 181 18.65 -1.75 11.10
CA ILE A 181 17.73 -0.86 11.83
C ILE A 181 16.28 -1.13 11.42
N ALA A 182 16.00 -1.21 10.12
CA ALA A 182 14.67 -1.47 9.58
C ALA A 182 14.09 -2.81 10.05
N THR A 183 14.91 -3.87 9.98
CA THR A 183 14.48 -5.20 10.43
C THR A 183 14.13 -5.20 11.91
N ASN A 184 14.96 -4.56 12.76
CA ASN A 184 14.66 -4.47 14.19
C ASN A 184 13.41 -3.61 14.46
N ALA A 185 13.20 -2.51 13.74
CA ALA A 185 11.98 -1.72 13.82
C ALA A 185 10.73 -2.56 13.47
N CYS A 186 10.81 -3.36 12.40
CA CYS A 186 9.74 -4.28 12.01
C CYS A 186 9.48 -5.37 13.07
N LEU A 187 10.52 -5.96 13.65
CA LEU A 187 10.37 -6.96 14.72
C LEU A 187 9.75 -6.36 15.98
N ASP A 188 10.11 -5.13 16.34
CA ASP A 188 9.51 -4.39 17.45
C ASP A 188 8.03 -4.11 17.19
N PHE A 189 7.69 -3.70 15.98
CA PHE A 189 6.31 -3.50 15.56
C PHE A 189 5.49 -4.78 15.66
N GLN A 190 5.99 -5.89 15.10
CA GLN A 190 5.31 -7.18 15.10
C GLN A 190 5.10 -7.76 16.51
N ARG A 191 6.04 -7.52 17.44
CA ARG A 191 5.87 -7.87 18.85
C ARG A 191 4.71 -7.12 19.51
N ARG A 192 4.49 -5.85 19.13
CA ARG A 192 3.38 -5.03 19.65
C ARG A 192 2.03 -5.38 19.06
N THR A 193 2.00 -5.75 17.78
CA THR A 193 0.74 -6.02 17.06
C THR A 193 0.25 -7.46 17.15
N ALA A 194 1.14 -8.41 17.42
CA ALA A 194 0.84 -9.85 17.58
C ALA A 194 -0.10 -10.44 16.51
N ARG A 195 0.01 -9.98 15.26
CA ARG A 195 -0.85 -10.40 14.14
C ARG A 195 -0.61 -11.86 13.78
N ARG A 196 -1.70 -12.61 13.55
CA ARG A 196 -1.67 -14.00 13.09
C ARG A 196 -2.64 -14.19 11.94
N PRO A 197 -2.24 -14.85 10.83
CA PRO A 197 -3.16 -15.23 9.77
C PRO A 197 -4.29 -16.10 10.33
N GLN A 198 -5.50 -15.86 9.84
CA GLN A 198 -6.71 -16.58 10.20
C GLN A 198 -7.36 -17.11 8.92
N ARG A 199 -8.17 -18.15 9.01
CA ARG A 199 -9.02 -18.57 7.88
C ARG A 199 -10.30 -17.72 7.87
N TYR A 200 -10.84 -17.51 6.68
CA TYR A 200 -12.18 -16.95 6.53
C TYR A 200 -13.22 -17.93 7.10
N GLU A 201 -14.27 -17.39 7.70
CA GLU A 201 -15.41 -18.17 8.16
C GLU A 201 -16.60 -17.86 7.25
N PRO A 202 -17.39 -18.89 6.86
CA PRO A 202 -18.58 -18.68 6.05
C PRO A 202 -19.59 -17.76 6.75
N VAL A 203 -20.14 -16.81 6.01
CA VAL A 203 -21.19 -15.92 6.51
C VAL A 203 -22.53 -16.60 6.30
N PRO A 204 -23.39 -16.76 7.35
CA PRO A 204 -24.69 -17.41 7.22
C PRO A 204 -25.57 -16.77 6.12
N GLY A 205 -26.15 -17.60 5.27
CA GLY A 205 -27.03 -17.17 4.17
C GLY A 205 -26.31 -16.65 2.91
N MET A 206 -24.98 -16.70 2.88
CA MET A 206 -24.20 -16.31 1.71
C MET A 206 -23.61 -17.55 1.01
N ASN A 207 -23.70 -17.58 -0.31
CA ASN A 207 -23.06 -18.61 -1.13
C ASN A 207 -21.59 -18.26 -1.35
N HIS A 208 -20.69 -18.98 -0.67
CA HIS A 208 -19.24 -18.81 -0.82
C HIS A 208 -18.61 -19.73 -1.88
N GLY A 209 -19.40 -20.59 -2.52
CA GLY A 209 -18.92 -21.62 -3.43
C GLY A 209 -18.44 -22.89 -2.73
N THR A 210 -17.80 -23.76 -3.52
CA THR A 210 -17.41 -25.13 -3.07
C THR A 210 -15.95 -25.24 -2.61
N GLY A 211 -15.17 -24.19 -2.73
CA GLY A 211 -13.76 -24.16 -2.33
C GLY A 211 -13.57 -24.06 -0.81
N GLU A 212 -12.36 -24.42 -0.36
CA GLU A 212 -11.98 -24.15 1.04
C GLU A 212 -11.76 -22.63 1.26
N PRO A 213 -12.10 -22.13 2.47
CA PRO A 213 -11.80 -20.73 2.83
C PRO A 213 -10.29 -20.47 2.71
N PRO A 214 -9.88 -19.38 2.04
CA PRO A 214 -8.47 -19.03 1.96
C PRO A 214 -7.90 -18.69 3.34
N ALA A 215 -6.58 -18.82 3.50
CA ALA A 215 -5.91 -18.33 4.70
C ALA A 215 -5.99 -16.80 4.74
N ARG A 216 -6.59 -16.27 5.79
CA ARG A 216 -6.86 -14.83 5.92
C ARG A 216 -5.63 -14.09 6.43
N VAL A 217 -5.17 -13.11 5.66
CA VAL A 217 -4.16 -12.13 6.07
C VAL A 217 -4.84 -10.77 6.10
N THR A 218 -5.45 -10.42 7.22
CA THR A 218 -6.34 -9.24 7.36
C THR A 218 -5.64 -7.90 7.18
N TRP A 219 -4.32 -7.86 7.31
CA TRP A 219 -3.52 -6.64 7.15
C TRP A 219 -2.79 -6.57 5.81
N LEU A 220 -2.97 -7.58 4.93
CA LEU A 220 -2.36 -7.55 3.61
C LEU A 220 -2.90 -6.36 2.83
N GLN A 221 -1.98 -5.57 2.28
CA GLN A 221 -2.28 -4.43 1.41
C GLN A 221 -1.43 -4.53 0.15
N PRO A 222 -1.89 -4.00 -0.99
CA PRO A 222 -1.11 -3.98 -2.22
C PRO A 222 -0.02 -2.90 -2.16
N TYR A 223 1.03 -3.08 -2.96
CA TYR A 223 2.13 -2.13 -3.09
C TYR A 223 2.10 -1.47 -4.48
N PRO A 224 2.16 -0.13 -4.58
CA PRO A 224 2.16 0.57 -5.86
C PRO A 224 3.44 0.28 -6.67
N ASP A 225 3.29 -0.14 -7.93
CA ASP A 225 4.45 -0.40 -8.79
C ASP A 225 5.30 0.86 -9.05
N ASP A 226 4.68 2.03 -9.05
CA ASP A 226 5.37 3.32 -9.28
C ASP A 226 6.30 3.72 -8.12
N GLU A 227 6.16 3.09 -6.96
CA GLU A 227 7.04 3.31 -5.80
C GLU A 227 8.17 2.27 -5.69
N LEU A 228 8.24 1.32 -6.63
CA LEU A 228 9.35 0.37 -6.68
C LEU A 228 10.67 1.08 -7.00
N PRO A 229 11.81 0.54 -6.54
CA PRO A 229 13.12 1.04 -6.94
C PRO A 229 13.24 1.14 -8.47
N SER A 230 13.80 2.25 -8.94
CA SER A 230 13.97 2.46 -10.38
C SER A 230 15.00 1.47 -10.95
N PRO A 231 14.69 0.79 -12.07
CA PRO A 231 15.68 -0.06 -12.76
C PRO A 231 16.91 0.71 -13.21
N ASP A 232 16.76 1.99 -13.53
CA ASP A 232 17.83 2.84 -14.04
C ASP A 232 18.79 3.29 -12.93
N GLU A 233 18.25 3.48 -11.70
CA GLU A 233 19.04 3.92 -10.53
C GLU A 233 19.54 2.74 -9.69
N GLN A 234 18.73 1.69 -9.56
CA GLN A 234 18.98 0.53 -8.69
C GLN A 234 18.54 -0.78 -9.37
N PRO A 235 19.23 -1.26 -10.43
CA PRO A 235 18.77 -2.40 -11.23
C PRO A 235 18.63 -3.69 -10.42
N GLU A 236 19.55 -3.96 -9.49
CA GLU A 236 19.51 -5.16 -8.65
C GLU A 236 18.33 -5.09 -7.65
N ALA A 237 18.12 -3.96 -7.01
CA ALA A 237 17.00 -3.76 -6.08
C ALA A 237 15.65 -3.82 -6.80
N ALA A 238 15.57 -3.28 -8.01
CA ALA A 238 14.38 -3.31 -8.85
C ALA A 238 14.03 -4.73 -9.30
N ALA A 239 15.01 -5.50 -9.78
CA ALA A 239 14.82 -6.89 -10.19
C ALA A 239 14.36 -7.75 -9.00
N LEU A 240 15.06 -7.65 -7.88
CA LEU A 240 14.72 -8.35 -6.64
C LEU A 240 13.34 -7.99 -6.11
N SER A 241 12.96 -6.72 -6.21
CA SER A 241 11.64 -6.25 -5.77
C SER A 241 10.52 -6.88 -6.60
N ARG A 242 10.66 -6.91 -7.92
CA ARG A 242 9.65 -7.54 -8.80
C ARG A 242 9.42 -9.01 -8.50
N GLU A 243 10.47 -9.77 -8.21
CA GLU A 243 10.36 -11.20 -7.92
C GLU A 243 9.75 -11.52 -6.55
N THR A 244 9.83 -10.62 -5.60
CA THR A 244 9.51 -10.90 -4.19
C THR A 244 8.36 -10.07 -3.63
N LEU A 245 7.70 -9.26 -4.45
CA LEU A 245 6.56 -8.43 -4.04
C LEU A 245 5.20 -8.96 -4.50
N GLU A 246 5.13 -10.17 -5.05
CA GLU A 246 3.84 -10.76 -5.41
C GLU A 246 2.99 -11.01 -4.17
N LEU A 247 1.68 -10.71 -4.24
CA LEU A 247 0.76 -10.82 -3.11
C LEU A 247 0.73 -12.23 -2.51
N VAL A 248 0.82 -13.26 -3.37
CA VAL A 248 0.88 -14.68 -2.93
C VAL A 248 2.12 -14.94 -2.09
N PHE A 249 3.28 -14.46 -2.52
CA PHE A 249 4.53 -14.59 -1.77
C PHE A 249 4.48 -13.82 -0.45
N LEU A 250 3.95 -12.61 -0.47
CA LEU A 250 3.79 -11.77 0.71
C LEU A 250 2.81 -12.39 1.71
N ALA A 251 1.70 -12.95 1.23
CA ALA A 251 0.76 -13.69 2.08
C ALA A 251 1.45 -14.90 2.73
N ALA A 252 2.19 -15.69 1.95
CA ALA A 252 2.94 -16.83 2.47
C ALA A 252 3.99 -16.42 3.52
N LEU A 253 4.70 -15.29 3.31
CA LEU A 253 5.62 -14.73 4.30
C LEU A 253 4.94 -14.40 5.64
N GLN A 254 3.67 -13.96 5.61
CA GLN A 254 2.96 -13.60 6.84
C GLN A 254 2.64 -14.81 7.74
N HIS A 255 2.66 -16.03 7.21
CA HIS A 255 2.52 -17.26 8.00
C HIS A 255 3.79 -17.61 8.80
N LEU A 256 4.94 -17.03 8.45
CA LEU A 256 6.17 -17.25 9.19
C LEU A 256 6.19 -16.48 10.52
N PRO A 257 6.70 -17.10 11.61
CA PRO A 257 7.04 -16.35 12.82
C PRO A 257 7.98 -15.16 12.50
N PRO A 258 7.84 -14.00 13.15
CA PRO A 258 8.56 -12.78 12.79
C PRO A 258 10.07 -12.93 12.61
N ARG A 259 10.74 -13.65 13.51
CA ARG A 259 12.20 -13.87 13.41
C ARG A 259 12.58 -14.79 12.26
N GLN A 260 11.77 -15.81 11.97
CA GLN A 260 12.01 -16.69 10.82
C GLN A 260 11.83 -15.94 9.50
N ARG A 261 10.81 -15.09 9.42
CA ARG A 261 10.58 -14.18 8.29
C ARG A 261 11.77 -13.25 8.08
N ALA A 262 12.25 -12.59 9.13
CA ALA A 262 13.41 -11.70 9.06
C ALA A 262 14.66 -12.43 8.55
N VAL A 263 14.95 -13.62 9.10
CA VAL A 263 16.09 -14.42 8.64
C VAL A 263 15.95 -14.80 7.18
N LEU A 264 14.77 -15.26 6.74
CA LEU A 264 14.52 -15.65 5.35
C LEU A 264 14.71 -14.46 4.41
N ILE A 265 14.14 -13.29 4.74
CA ILE A 265 14.28 -12.08 3.90
C ILE A 265 15.75 -11.64 3.83
N LEU A 266 16.46 -11.57 4.95
CA LEU A 266 17.87 -11.15 4.96
C LEU A 266 18.77 -12.12 4.19
N ARG A 267 18.53 -13.44 4.29
CA ARG A 267 19.33 -14.49 3.66
C ARG A 267 18.98 -14.74 2.20
N ASP A 268 17.71 -15.03 1.93
CA ASP A 268 17.28 -15.55 0.64
C ASP A 268 16.81 -14.42 -0.30
N VAL A 269 16.40 -13.28 0.24
CA VAL A 269 15.98 -12.13 -0.58
C VAL A 269 17.11 -11.10 -0.71
N LEU A 270 17.76 -10.70 0.38
CA LEU A 270 18.78 -9.65 0.36
C LEU A 270 20.20 -10.19 0.21
N GLY A 271 20.39 -11.51 0.25
CA GLY A 271 21.68 -12.15 0.01
C GLY A 271 22.73 -11.96 1.13
N LEU A 272 22.33 -11.53 2.33
CA LEU A 272 23.25 -11.38 3.46
C LEU A 272 23.85 -12.74 3.84
N THR A 273 25.09 -12.76 4.27
CA THR A 273 25.74 -13.95 4.82
C THR A 273 25.09 -14.39 6.14
N ALA A 274 25.34 -15.63 6.57
CA ALA A 274 24.84 -16.12 7.85
C ALA A 274 25.40 -15.30 9.04
N ALA A 275 26.65 -14.82 8.93
CA ALA A 275 27.29 -13.99 9.94
C ALA A 275 26.62 -12.60 10.04
N GLU A 276 26.45 -11.91 8.90
CA GLU A 276 25.78 -10.60 8.84
C GLU A 276 24.33 -10.67 9.33
N THR A 277 23.62 -11.74 8.96
CA THR A 277 22.22 -11.95 9.43
C THR A 277 22.18 -12.18 10.94
N ALA A 278 23.10 -12.98 11.46
CA ALA A 278 23.20 -13.24 12.91
C ALA A 278 23.52 -11.94 13.67
N GLU A 279 24.47 -11.15 13.19
CA GLU A 279 24.80 -9.84 13.76
C GLU A 279 23.60 -8.88 13.71
N ALA A 280 22.95 -8.76 12.55
CA ALA A 280 21.81 -7.86 12.37
C ALA A 280 20.65 -8.15 13.33
N LEU A 281 20.44 -9.43 13.70
CA LEU A 281 19.34 -9.88 14.54
C LEU A 281 19.71 -10.17 16.00
N GLY A 282 20.99 -9.99 16.37
CA GLY A 282 21.50 -10.35 17.68
C GLY A 282 21.38 -11.86 17.97
N LEU A 283 21.67 -12.71 16.97
CA LEU A 283 21.59 -14.18 17.03
C LEU A 283 22.97 -14.80 16.90
N THR A 284 23.08 -16.08 17.24
CA THR A 284 24.22 -16.89 16.80
C THR A 284 24.03 -17.35 15.35
N VAL A 285 25.08 -17.62 14.61
CA VAL A 285 25.04 -18.17 13.25
C VAL A 285 24.24 -19.47 13.21
N ALA A 286 24.42 -20.33 14.20
CA ALA A 286 23.66 -21.59 14.33
C ALA A 286 22.16 -21.32 14.49
N SER A 287 21.76 -20.34 15.30
CA SER A 287 20.36 -19.94 15.48
C SER A 287 19.74 -19.38 14.21
N ALA A 288 20.49 -18.54 13.46
CA ALA A 288 20.06 -18.00 12.18
C ALA A 288 19.84 -19.13 11.15
N ASN A 289 20.80 -20.06 11.02
CA ASN A 289 20.67 -21.20 10.12
C ASN A 289 19.48 -22.09 10.49
N SER A 290 19.28 -22.38 11.77
CA SER A 290 18.12 -23.17 12.24
C SER A 290 16.79 -22.48 11.97
N ALA A 291 16.74 -21.13 12.11
CA ALA A 291 15.53 -20.36 11.78
C ALA A 291 15.24 -20.43 10.27
N LEU A 292 16.26 -20.33 9.41
CA LEU A 292 16.10 -20.44 7.96
C LEU A 292 15.64 -21.83 7.54
N GLN A 293 16.21 -22.89 8.13
CA GLN A 293 15.80 -24.27 7.86
C GLN A 293 14.33 -24.51 8.18
N ARG A 294 13.77 -23.88 9.23
CA ARG A 294 12.35 -23.96 9.55
C ARG A 294 11.48 -23.06 8.68
N ALA A 295 11.98 -21.90 8.29
CA ALA A 295 11.22 -20.94 7.49
C ALA A 295 10.92 -21.46 6.07
N ARG A 296 11.88 -22.11 5.42
CA ARG A 296 11.76 -22.55 4.02
C ARG A 296 10.65 -23.58 3.77
N PRO A 297 10.50 -24.65 4.57
CA PRO A 297 9.36 -25.56 4.45
C PRO A 297 8.03 -24.84 4.67
N THR A 298 7.89 -24.09 5.76
CA THR A 298 6.65 -23.37 6.07
C THR A 298 6.28 -22.40 4.93
N LEU A 299 7.24 -21.67 4.35
CA LEU A 299 6.96 -20.82 3.19
C LEU A 299 6.47 -21.64 2.00
N ARG A 300 7.12 -22.79 1.72
CA ARG A 300 6.76 -23.66 0.60
C ARG A 300 5.35 -24.22 0.74
N ASP A 301 4.94 -24.58 1.94
CA ASP A 301 3.61 -25.14 2.23
C ASP A 301 2.47 -24.11 1.98
N HIS A 302 2.79 -22.82 1.95
CA HIS A 302 1.84 -21.72 1.70
C HIS A 302 1.96 -21.12 0.30
N LEU A 303 2.86 -21.62 -0.55
CA LEU A 303 2.99 -21.19 -1.95
C LEU A 303 2.36 -22.24 -2.88
N PRO A 304 1.78 -21.82 -4.02
CA PRO A 304 1.37 -22.74 -5.07
C PRO A 304 2.52 -23.63 -5.52
N ALA A 305 2.20 -24.85 -5.91
CA ALA A 305 3.18 -25.90 -6.20
C ALA A 305 4.12 -25.53 -7.39
N ARG A 306 3.63 -24.71 -8.33
CA ARG A 306 4.40 -24.27 -9.49
C ARG A 306 4.73 -22.80 -9.39
N ARG A 307 6.01 -22.45 -9.57
CA ARG A 307 6.43 -21.04 -9.58
C ARG A 307 5.74 -20.23 -10.67
N ALA A 308 5.49 -20.83 -11.82
CA ALA A 308 4.76 -20.19 -12.92
C ALA A 308 3.32 -19.76 -12.55
N ASP A 309 2.72 -20.41 -11.53
CA ASP A 309 1.36 -20.11 -11.10
C ASP A 309 1.27 -18.80 -10.27
N TRP A 310 2.42 -18.26 -9.84
CA TRP A 310 2.48 -17.08 -9.00
C TRP A 310 3.56 -16.05 -9.35
N THR A 311 4.43 -16.34 -10.34
CA THR A 311 5.46 -15.38 -10.79
C THR A 311 4.97 -14.65 -12.03
N ALA A 312 4.75 -13.35 -11.92
CA ALA A 312 4.31 -12.53 -13.04
C ALA A 312 5.50 -12.10 -13.93
N ALA A 313 5.51 -12.58 -15.15
CA ALA A 313 6.29 -11.95 -16.22
C ALA A 313 5.55 -10.69 -16.69
N GLY A 314 5.48 -9.64 -15.98
CA GLY A 314 4.77 -8.38 -16.31
C GLY A 314 3.51 -8.50 -17.20
N PRO A 315 2.52 -7.64 -17.07
CA PRO A 315 1.23 -7.80 -17.77
C PRO A 315 1.38 -7.79 -19.29
N THR A 316 0.81 -8.78 -19.97
CA THR A 316 0.76 -8.88 -21.43
C THR A 316 -0.17 -7.82 -22.04
N ARG A 317 -0.11 -7.64 -23.36
CA ARG A 317 -1.07 -6.80 -24.09
C ARG A 317 -2.50 -7.37 -23.98
N ALA A 318 -2.64 -8.69 -24.01
CA ALA A 318 -3.92 -9.38 -23.89
C ALA A 318 -4.52 -9.14 -22.51
N GLN A 319 -3.75 -9.29 -21.43
CA GLN A 319 -4.22 -9.01 -20.05
C GLN A 319 -4.63 -7.55 -19.84
N ARG A 320 -3.90 -6.60 -20.44
CA ARG A 320 -4.34 -5.18 -20.44
C ARG A 320 -5.68 -4.97 -21.15
N ALA A 321 -5.93 -5.69 -22.25
CA ALA A 321 -7.22 -5.64 -22.93
C ALA A 321 -8.33 -6.28 -22.07
N VAL A 322 -8.04 -7.36 -21.34
CA VAL A 322 -8.99 -7.96 -20.39
C VAL A 322 -9.31 -6.98 -19.25
N LEU A 323 -8.31 -6.27 -18.67
CA LEU A 323 -8.55 -5.23 -17.67
C LEU A 323 -9.52 -4.15 -18.21
N GLN A 324 -9.32 -3.67 -19.44
CA GLN A 324 -10.22 -2.67 -20.04
C GLN A 324 -11.65 -3.20 -20.19
N ARG A 325 -11.80 -4.45 -20.60
CA ARG A 325 -13.11 -5.10 -20.69
C ARG A 325 -13.75 -5.29 -19.31
N TYR A 326 -12.99 -5.64 -18.30
CA TYR A 326 -13.43 -5.77 -16.90
C TYR A 326 -14.01 -4.43 -16.40
N MET A 327 -13.26 -3.35 -16.55
CA MET A 327 -13.70 -2.01 -16.18
C MET A 327 -14.97 -1.60 -16.94
N SER A 328 -14.99 -1.82 -18.27
CA SER A 328 -16.14 -1.49 -19.13
C SER A 328 -17.39 -2.30 -18.75
N ALA A 329 -17.26 -3.60 -18.49
CA ALA A 329 -18.38 -4.45 -18.09
C ALA A 329 -19.01 -3.97 -16.78
N ALA A 330 -18.20 -3.61 -15.78
CA ALA A 330 -18.69 -3.06 -14.52
C ALA A 330 -19.36 -1.67 -14.72
N GLU A 331 -18.78 -0.80 -15.54
CA GLU A 331 -19.35 0.54 -15.83
C GLU A 331 -20.68 0.47 -16.58
N GLN A 332 -20.84 -0.53 -17.45
CA GLN A 332 -22.05 -0.79 -18.21
C GLN A 332 -23.06 -1.67 -17.47
N LEU A 333 -22.72 -2.15 -16.27
CA LEU A 333 -23.52 -3.09 -15.48
C LEU A 333 -23.79 -4.40 -16.25
N ASP A 334 -22.86 -4.79 -17.14
CA ASP A 334 -22.98 -5.96 -18.01
C ASP A 334 -22.40 -7.20 -17.33
N LEU A 335 -23.26 -7.91 -16.61
CA LEU A 335 -22.92 -9.14 -15.92
C LEU A 335 -22.52 -10.28 -16.87
N ALA A 336 -23.05 -10.30 -18.10
CA ALA A 336 -22.70 -11.32 -19.10
C ALA A 336 -21.26 -11.12 -19.59
N ALA A 337 -20.92 -9.89 -19.98
CA ALA A 337 -19.54 -9.54 -20.33
C ALA A 337 -18.56 -9.80 -19.19
N MET A 338 -18.95 -9.52 -17.93
CA MET A 338 -18.14 -9.85 -16.75
C MET A 338 -17.92 -11.35 -16.63
N THR A 339 -18.96 -12.16 -16.82
CA THR A 339 -18.90 -13.63 -16.75
C THR A 339 -17.88 -14.23 -17.72
N ASP A 340 -17.80 -13.68 -18.94
CA ASP A 340 -16.87 -14.15 -19.98
C ASP A 340 -15.41 -13.93 -19.66
N LEU A 341 -15.11 -13.00 -18.76
CA LEU A 341 -13.73 -12.67 -18.34
C LEU A 341 -13.23 -13.56 -17.22
N LEU A 342 -14.14 -14.19 -16.46
CA LEU A 342 -13.80 -14.95 -15.25
C LEU A 342 -13.51 -16.41 -15.58
N ALA A 343 -12.51 -16.97 -14.95
CA ALA A 343 -12.29 -18.42 -14.93
C ALA A 343 -13.41 -19.12 -14.13
N GLN A 344 -13.61 -20.42 -14.39
CA GLN A 344 -14.66 -21.19 -13.70
C GLN A 344 -14.42 -21.29 -12.19
N ASP A 345 -13.16 -21.36 -11.78
CA ASP A 345 -12.67 -21.49 -10.40
C ASP A 345 -12.18 -20.17 -9.80
N VAL A 346 -12.59 -19.04 -10.37
CA VAL A 346 -12.19 -17.70 -9.89
C VAL A 346 -12.39 -17.55 -8.39
N THR A 347 -11.43 -16.92 -7.72
CA THR A 347 -11.53 -16.59 -6.30
C THR A 347 -11.54 -15.09 -6.12
N LEU A 348 -12.44 -14.59 -5.28
CA LEU A 348 -12.44 -13.20 -4.82
C LEU A 348 -12.24 -13.17 -3.31
N THR A 349 -11.36 -12.27 -2.85
CA THR A 349 -11.13 -11.99 -1.41
C THR A 349 -11.12 -10.48 -1.17
N MET A 350 -11.56 -10.06 0.01
CA MET A 350 -11.68 -8.63 0.37
C MET A 350 -11.03 -8.31 1.72
N PRO A 351 -9.70 -8.46 1.89
CA PRO A 351 -9.05 -8.10 3.16
C PRO A 351 -9.19 -6.60 3.46
N PRO A 352 -9.47 -6.19 4.71
CA PRO A 352 -9.60 -6.99 5.94
C PRO A 352 -10.99 -7.61 6.15
N ASN A 353 -11.93 -7.39 5.23
CA ASN A 353 -13.31 -7.86 5.37
C ASN A 353 -13.40 -9.38 5.22
N PRO A 354 -14.36 -10.05 5.91
CA PRO A 354 -14.49 -11.50 5.88
C PRO A 354 -15.21 -12.03 4.63
N PHE A 355 -15.23 -11.28 3.53
CA PHE A 355 -15.88 -11.71 2.29
C PHE A 355 -14.89 -12.44 1.39
N TRP A 356 -15.30 -13.61 0.94
CA TRP A 356 -14.58 -14.42 -0.02
C TRP A 356 -15.58 -15.25 -0.84
N PHE A 357 -15.21 -15.55 -2.07
CA PHE A 357 -16.02 -16.37 -2.98
C PHE A 357 -15.08 -17.26 -3.78
N THR A 358 -15.46 -18.53 -3.96
CA THR A 358 -14.74 -19.46 -4.82
C THR A 358 -15.68 -20.06 -5.83
N GLY A 359 -15.34 -19.93 -7.10
CA GLY A 359 -16.13 -20.30 -8.24
C GLY A 359 -16.95 -19.14 -8.81
N ARG A 360 -17.03 -19.14 -10.14
CA ARG A 360 -17.66 -18.08 -10.91
C ARG A 360 -19.14 -17.86 -10.53
N ASP A 361 -19.88 -18.94 -10.31
CA ASP A 361 -21.30 -18.84 -9.99
C ASP A 361 -21.53 -18.16 -8.63
N ALA A 362 -20.77 -18.51 -7.61
CA ALA A 362 -20.84 -17.87 -6.30
C ALA A 362 -20.51 -16.38 -6.35
N LEU A 363 -19.49 -16.01 -7.15
CA LEU A 363 -19.12 -14.61 -7.36
C LEU A 363 -20.22 -13.85 -8.09
N LEU A 364 -20.83 -14.44 -9.13
CA LEU A 364 -21.92 -13.82 -9.87
C LEU A 364 -23.19 -13.66 -9.04
N ASP A 365 -23.51 -14.62 -8.16
CA ASP A 365 -24.61 -14.50 -7.21
C ASP A 365 -24.44 -13.32 -6.27
N PHE A 366 -23.20 -13.05 -5.85
CA PHE A 366 -22.87 -11.86 -5.06
C PHE A 366 -22.95 -10.55 -5.88
N LEU A 367 -22.43 -10.55 -7.11
CA LEU A 367 -22.38 -9.35 -7.94
C LEU A 367 -23.74 -8.96 -8.52
N ARG A 368 -24.57 -9.91 -8.91
CA ARG A 368 -25.87 -9.69 -9.57
C ARG A 368 -26.73 -8.65 -8.87
N PRO A 369 -27.07 -8.78 -7.56
CA PRO A 369 -27.91 -7.79 -6.90
C PRO A 369 -27.24 -6.43 -6.73
N THR A 370 -25.91 -6.36 -6.76
CA THR A 370 -25.17 -5.11 -6.58
C THR A 370 -25.04 -4.31 -7.89
N LEU A 371 -25.16 -4.99 -9.03
CA LEU A 371 -25.09 -4.38 -10.37
C LEU A 371 -26.49 -4.17 -11.00
N ASP A 372 -27.56 -4.74 -10.46
CA ASP A 372 -28.92 -4.57 -10.97
C ASP A 372 -29.56 -3.28 -10.45
N PRO A 373 -29.85 -2.28 -11.31
CA PRO A 373 -30.52 -1.04 -10.91
C PRO A 373 -31.91 -1.22 -10.28
N ALA A 374 -32.57 -2.34 -10.50
CA ALA A 374 -33.88 -2.66 -9.91
C ALA A 374 -33.75 -3.28 -8.51
N SER A 375 -32.55 -3.69 -8.14
CA SER A 375 -32.26 -4.31 -6.84
C SER A 375 -32.20 -3.26 -5.72
N PRO A 376 -32.75 -3.54 -4.54
CA PRO A 376 -32.52 -2.71 -3.34
C PRO A 376 -31.08 -2.70 -2.87
N MET A 377 -30.25 -3.65 -3.38
CA MET A 377 -28.82 -3.77 -3.09
C MET A 377 -27.95 -3.07 -4.15
N PHE A 378 -28.52 -2.33 -5.08
CA PHE A 378 -27.79 -1.65 -6.14
C PHE A 378 -26.77 -0.67 -5.57
N PHE A 379 -25.49 -0.89 -5.86
CA PHE A 379 -24.42 0.00 -5.38
C PHE A 379 -24.43 1.37 -6.05
N GLY A 380 -24.84 1.44 -7.31
CA GLY A 380 -24.79 2.65 -8.12
C GLY A 380 -24.02 2.47 -9.42
N HIS A 381 -23.70 3.58 -10.06
CA HIS A 381 -22.96 3.59 -11.33
C HIS A 381 -21.47 3.63 -11.09
N TRP A 382 -20.75 2.76 -11.76
CA TRP A 382 -19.32 2.60 -11.62
C TRP A 382 -18.53 3.46 -12.61
N ARG A 383 -17.34 3.83 -12.21
CA ARG A 383 -16.24 4.30 -13.05
C ARG A 383 -14.94 3.70 -12.54
N HIS A 384 -14.01 3.47 -13.46
CA HIS A 384 -12.72 2.86 -13.10
C HIS A 384 -11.55 3.65 -13.65
N LEU A 385 -10.44 3.62 -12.92
CA LEU A 385 -9.14 4.07 -13.38
C LEU A 385 -8.15 2.90 -13.28
N PRO A 386 -7.34 2.65 -14.33
CA PRO A 386 -6.34 1.59 -14.26
C PRO A 386 -5.23 1.95 -13.28
N ALA A 387 -4.70 0.93 -12.61
CA ALA A 387 -3.56 1.03 -11.72
C ALA A 387 -2.68 -0.22 -11.85
N ARG A 388 -1.59 -0.26 -11.10
CA ARG A 388 -0.69 -1.41 -11.01
C ARG A 388 -0.27 -1.63 -9.57
N ALA A 389 -0.28 -2.90 -9.15
CA ALA A 389 0.01 -3.29 -7.79
C ALA A 389 0.78 -4.60 -7.77
N ASN A 390 1.94 -4.66 -7.11
CA ASN A 390 2.70 -5.89 -6.94
C ASN A 390 3.04 -6.61 -8.26
N GLY A 391 3.31 -5.85 -9.32
CA GLY A 391 3.56 -6.38 -10.67
C GLY A 391 2.31 -6.79 -11.46
N LEU A 392 1.12 -6.75 -10.84
CA LEU A 392 -0.15 -7.13 -11.43
C LEU A 392 -0.93 -5.92 -11.94
N LEU A 393 -1.93 -6.18 -12.78
CA LEU A 393 -2.91 -5.18 -13.19
C LEU A 393 -3.91 -4.95 -12.06
N ALA A 394 -4.30 -3.69 -11.89
CA ALA A 394 -5.27 -3.27 -10.90
C ALA A 394 -6.27 -2.25 -11.47
N ALA A 395 -7.44 -2.16 -10.88
CA ALA A 395 -8.48 -1.19 -11.19
C ALA A 395 -8.96 -0.49 -9.92
N GLY A 396 -8.85 0.84 -9.88
CA GLY A 396 -9.51 1.65 -8.87
C GLY A 396 -10.96 1.89 -9.25
N GLY A 397 -11.89 1.24 -8.56
CA GLY A 397 -13.33 1.36 -8.78
C GLY A 397 -13.94 2.50 -7.96
N TYR A 398 -14.73 3.33 -8.61
CA TYR A 398 -15.47 4.46 -8.04
C TYR A 398 -16.97 4.26 -8.24
N VAL A 399 -17.75 4.53 -7.22
CA VAL A 399 -19.20 4.40 -7.27
C VAL A 399 -19.88 5.75 -7.08
N ARG A 400 -20.81 6.07 -7.98
CA ARG A 400 -21.80 7.13 -7.83
C ARG A 400 -23.10 6.50 -7.34
N ARG A 401 -23.33 6.60 -6.04
CA ARG A 401 -24.53 6.03 -5.41
C ARG A 401 -25.82 6.72 -5.88
N PRO A 402 -26.97 6.04 -5.87
CA PRO A 402 -28.26 6.66 -6.17
C PRO A 402 -28.45 7.94 -5.34
N GLY A 403 -28.96 9.00 -6.00
CA GLY A 403 -29.18 10.30 -5.35
C GLY A 403 -27.92 11.16 -5.16
N THR A 404 -26.75 10.74 -5.65
CA THR A 404 -25.51 11.52 -5.60
C THR A 404 -24.95 11.85 -7.00
N ASN A 405 -24.13 12.90 -7.10
CA ASN A 405 -23.52 13.35 -8.36
C ASN A 405 -22.01 13.12 -8.42
N VAL A 406 -21.41 12.46 -7.42
CA VAL A 406 -19.97 12.28 -7.29
C VAL A 406 -19.66 10.79 -7.25
N HIS A 407 -18.69 10.35 -8.05
CA HIS A 407 -18.13 9.02 -7.94
C HIS A 407 -17.08 9.03 -6.81
N ARG A 408 -17.28 8.22 -5.79
CA ARG A 408 -16.35 8.06 -4.68
C ARG A 408 -15.56 6.79 -4.83
N ALA A 409 -14.29 6.83 -4.46
CA ALA A 409 -13.44 5.64 -4.37
C ALA A 409 -14.14 4.57 -3.53
N GLN A 410 -14.24 3.35 -4.06
CA GLN A 410 -14.96 2.24 -3.45
C GLN A 410 -14.05 1.04 -3.20
N VAL A 411 -13.28 0.61 -4.20
CA VAL A 411 -12.48 -0.60 -4.13
C VAL A 411 -11.27 -0.51 -5.07
N LEU A 412 -10.14 -1.07 -4.66
CA LEU A 412 -8.97 -1.30 -5.51
C LEU A 412 -8.86 -2.81 -5.77
N ASP A 413 -9.24 -3.23 -6.97
CA ASP A 413 -9.18 -4.62 -7.40
C ASP A 413 -7.82 -4.92 -8.01
N VAL A 414 -7.12 -5.91 -7.49
CA VAL A 414 -5.89 -6.45 -8.06
C VAL A 414 -6.21 -7.79 -8.70
N LEU A 415 -5.86 -7.94 -9.99
CA LEU A 415 -6.28 -9.06 -10.83
C LEU A 415 -5.11 -10.00 -11.14
N ARG A 416 -5.34 -11.31 -10.99
CA ARG A 416 -4.44 -12.34 -11.46
C ARG A 416 -5.10 -13.14 -12.58
N PHE A 417 -4.30 -13.52 -13.57
CA PHE A 417 -4.76 -14.18 -14.80
C PHE A 417 -4.15 -15.57 -14.92
N ASP A 418 -4.86 -16.47 -15.60
CA ASP A 418 -4.33 -17.77 -16.04
C ASP A 418 -3.59 -17.67 -17.38
N ALA A 419 -3.21 -18.82 -17.91
CA ALA A 419 -2.52 -18.93 -19.21
C ALA A 419 -3.40 -18.55 -20.41
N ASP A 420 -4.72 -18.58 -20.24
CA ASP A 420 -5.71 -18.23 -21.26
C ASP A 420 -6.21 -16.77 -21.11
N ASP A 421 -5.49 -15.96 -20.32
CA ASP A 421 -5.81 -14.57 -19.98
C ASP A 421 -7.19 -14.39 -19.30
N ARG A 422 -7.71 -15.40 -18.60
CA ARG A 422 -8.91 -15.28 -17.77
C ARG A 422 -8.55 -14.86 -16.37
N ILE A 423 -9.44 -14.10 -15.72
CA ILE A 423 -9.27 -13.68 -14.33
C ILE A 423 -9.53 -14.88 -13.42
N VAL A 424 -8.48 -15.35 -12.72
CA VAL A 424 -8.54 -16.46 -11.76
C VAL A 424 -8.59 -15.99 -10.31
N GLU A 425 -8.18 -14.73 -10.05
CA GLU A 425 -8.24 -14.17 -8.71
C GLU A 425 -8.47 -12.67 -8.77
N ILE A 426 -9.33 -12.19 -7.89
CA ILE A 426 -9.58 -10.78 -7.61
C ILE A 426 -9.31 -10.57 -6.12
N THR A 427 -8.33 -9.74 -5.79
CA THR A 427 -8.14 -9.28 -4.41
C THR A 427 -8.56 -7.83 -4.31
N SER A 428 -9.66 -7.58 -3.60
CA SER A 428 -10.28 -6.27 -3.47
C SER A 428 -9.86 -5.59 -2.17
N PHE A 429 -9.28 -4.41 -2.27
CA PHE A 429 -8.75 -3.64 -1.15
C PHE A 429 -9.55 -2.37 -0.90
N GLU A 430 -9.47 -1.87 0.31
CA GLU A 430 -10.18 -0.66 0.73
C GLU A 430 -9.67 0.62 0.05
N PRO A 431 -10.57 1.59 -0.19
CA PRO A 431 -10.27 2.80 -0.98
C PRO A 431 -9.32 3.79 -0.30
N HIS A 432 -8.99 3.63 1.00
CA HIS A 432 -8.02 4.49 1.69
C HIS A 432 -6.62 4.42 1.06
N LEU A 433 -6.32 3.35 0.32
CA LEU A 433 -5.06 3.14 -0.38
C LEU A 433 -4.94 3.94 -1.70
N PHE A 434 -6.04 4.44 -2.27
CA PHE A 434 -6.04 5.14 -3.56
C PHE A 434 -4.96 6.22 -3.70
N PRO A 435 -4.72 7.09 -2.69
CA PRO A 435 -3.67 8.10 -2.79
C PRO A 435 -2.26 7.54 -2.98
N ALA A 436 -1.98 6.35 -2.44
CA ALA A 436 -0.70 5.67 -2.65
C ALA A 436 -0.49 5.27 -4.12
N PHE A 437 -1.58 4.93 -4.82
CA PHE A 437 -1.60 4.57 -6.24
C PHE A 437 -1.76 5.79 -7.18
N GLY A 438 -1.64 7.02 -6.67
CA GLY A 438 -1.87 8.22 -7.47
C GLY A 438 -3.33 8.42 -7.89
N LEU A 439 -4.25 7.63 -7.37
CA LEU A 439 -5.67 7.68 -7.66
C LEU A 439 -6.38 8.71 -6.78
N PRO A 440 -7.29 9.55 -7.33
CA PRO A 440 -8.06 10.50 -6.53
C PRO A 440 -9.13 9.76 -5.70
N LEU A 441 -9.56 10.33 -4.57
CA LEU A 441 -10.64 9.76 -3.77
C LEU A 441 -12.05 10.05 -4.34
N ARG A 442 -12.16 10.92 -5.35
CA ARG A 442 -13.42 11.33 -6.01
C ARG A 442 -13.17 11.66 -7.48
N LEU A 443 -14.15 11.33 -8.31
CA LEU A 443 -14.24 11.73 -9.73
C LEU A 443 -15.44 12.61 -9.96
#